data_07e2dfb132d8b07d5845f3624b847dbd
#
_entry.id   07e2dfb132d8b07d5845f3624b847dbd
#
_cell.length_a   1.000
_cell.length_b   1.000
_cell.length_c   1.000
_cell.angle_alpha   90.00
_cell.angle_beta   90.00
_cell.angle_gamma   90.00
#
_symmetry.space_group_name_H-M   'P 1'
#
loop_
_entity.id
_entity.type
_entity.pdbx_description
1 polymer ?
#
loop_
_entity_poly.entity_id
_entity_poly.type
_entity_poly.pdbx_seq_one_letter_code
_entity_poly.pdbx_strand_id
1 'polypeptide(L)'
;MTAPPADLDAALTGLARVPTLLVALDFDGVLAPIVADPSTSRPLPGSAAAIRALAELPGTTVVLVSGRALGDLRAVAGFGAPVRLVGSHGGEFDDGPLVLTDEQRAAKEALERAARGVVDGEPGVRLEDKPAGVVVHVRGADPAVAERVLDAARTGPARLPGVAATEGKAVLEMAVVQVSKGLAIDTLRGRLGADAVLFAGDDVTDETAFARLGPGDVGIKVGDGDTAAAHRVGTLEDVTQVLEELLAARRR
;
A
#
# COMPACT_ATOMS: atom_id res chain seq x y z
N MET A 1 22.40 -6.62 15.97
CA MET A 1 20.92 -6.66 15.98
C MET A 1 20.47 -6.36 17.40
N THR A 2 19.72 -5.32 17.60
CA THR A 2 19.21 -4.89 18.91
C THR A 2 17.81 -5.49 19.06
N ALA A 3 17.50 -6.13 20.20
CA ALA A 3 16.15 -6.65 20.46
C ALA A 3 15.12 -5.50 20.34
N PRO A 4 13.89 -5.77 19.85
CA PRO A 4 12.85 -4.78 19.81
C PRO A 4 12.56 -4.18 21.20
N PRO A 5 11.98 -2.99 21.25
CA PRO A 5 11.56 -2.39 22.50
C PRO A 5 10.64 -3.34 23.30
N ALA A 6 10.77 -3.38 24.62
CA ALA A 6 10.05 -4.33 25.49
C ALA A 6 8.51 -4.23 25.37
N ASP A 7 7.99 -3.06 25.02
CA ASP A 7 6.57 -2.82 24.77
C ASP A 7 6.11 -3.48 23.44
N LEU A 8 6.96 -3.46 22.42
CA LEU A 8 6.70 -4.13 21.15
C LEU A 8 6.74 -5.67 21.31
N ASP A 9 7.70 -6.22 22.06
CA ASP A 9 7.76 -7.66 22.33
C ASP A 9 6.49 -8.16 23.04
N ALA A 10 5.99 -7.41 24.04
CA ALA A 10 4.73 -7.71 24.70
C ALA A 10 3.54 -7.66 23.72
N ALA A 11 3.49 -6.67 22.82
CA ALA A 11 2.46 -6.55 21.79
C ALA A 11 2.49 -7.73 20.80
N LEU A 12 3.67 -8.14 20.32
CA LEU A 12 3.85 -9.31 19.45
C LEU A 12 3.41 -10.61 20.14
N THR A 13 3.71 -10.74 21.42
CA THR A 13 3.22 -11.88 22.23
C THR A 13 1.69 -11.89 22.32
N GLY A 14 1.04 -10.73 22.40
CA GLY A 14 -0.41 -10.58 22.33
C GLY A 14 -0.98 -11.06 20.99
N LEU A 15 -0.41 -10.55 19.88
CA LEU A 15 -0.79 -10.94 18.52
C LEU A 15 -0.61 -12.45 18.26
N ALA A 16 0.42 -13.05 18.86
CA ALA A 16 0.69 -14.47 18.68
C ALA A 16 -0.43 -15.38 19.21
N ARG A 17 -1.30 -14.87 20.10
CA ARG A 17 -2.36 -15.64 20.77
C ARG A 17 -3.73 -15.53 20.10
N VAL A 18 -3.93 -14.56 19.19
CA VAL A 18 -5.23 -14.41 18.53
C VAL A 18 -5.49 -15.56 17.55
N PRO A 19 -6.74 -16.04 17.44
CA PRO A 19 -7.07 -17.11 16.50
C PRO A 19 -6.80 -16.72 15.04
N THR A 20 -7.23 -15.52 14.63
CA THR A 20 -7.09 -15.05 13.25
C THR A 20 -6.30 -13.74 13.21
N LEU A 21 -5.08 -13.80 12.68
CA LEU A 21 -4.16 -12.67 12.56
C LEU A 21 -3.98 -12.26 11.10
N LEU A 22 -4.14 -10.97 10.84
CA LEU A 22 -3.73 -10.34 9.58
C LEU A 22 -2.38 -9.65 9.78
N VAL A 23 -1.35 -10.10 9.06
CA VAL A 23 -0.04 -9.44 8.97
C VAL A 23 0.01 -8.69 7.65
N ALA A 24 -0.16 -7.38 7.70
CA ALA A 24 -0.16 -6.51 6.55
C ALA A 24 1.11 -5.66 6.54
N LEU A 25 1.82 -5.62 5.42
CA LEU A 25 3.14 -5.01 5.32
C LEU A 25 3.20 -4.13 4.06
N ASP A 26 3.72 -2.93 4.19
CA ASP A 26 4.17 -2.20 3.01
C ASP A 26 5.40 -2.89 2.41
N PHE A 27 5.73 -2.54 1.17
CA PHE A 27 6.82 -3.18 0.45
C PHE A 27 8.08 -2.31 0.40
N ASP A 28 8.01 -1.14 -0.24
CA ASP A 28 9.15 -0.25 -0.40
C ASP A 28 9.41 0.53 0.90
N GLY A 29 10.64 0.52 1.40
CA GLY A 29 11.00 1.15 2.68
C GLY A 29 10.70 0.29 3.92
N VAL A 30 9.98 -0.83 3.78
CA VAL A 30 9.64 -1.76 4.87
C VAL A 30 10.27 -3.12 4.69
N LEU A 31 10.03 -3.77 3.55
CA LEU A 31 10.57 -5.09 3.22
C LEU A 31 11.75 -5.03 2.25
N ALA A 32 11.75 -4.02 1.39
CA ALA A 32 12.73 -3.80 0.35
C ALA A 32 13.27 -2.37 0.41
N PRO A 33 14.57 -2.15 0.17
CA PRO A 33 15.15 -0.82 0.16
C PRO A 33 14.56 0.02 -0.98
N ILE A 34 14.43 1.32 -0.73
CA ILE A 34 14.08 2.30 -1.76
C ILE A 34 15.31 2.47 -2.67
N VAL A 35 15.15 2.13 -3.95
CA VAL A 35 16.23 2.13 -4.95
C VAL A 35 15.90 3.05 -6.12
N ALA A 36 16.94 3.48 -6.86
CA ALA A 36 16.78 4.39 -8.00
C ALA A 36 15.97 3.76 -9.15
N ASP A 37 16.14 2.46 -9.40
CA ASP A 37 15.34 1.69 -10.35
C ASP A 37 14.35 0.79 -9.58
N PRO A 38 13.08 1.16 -9.48
CA PRO A 38 12.08 0.42 -8.73
C PRO A 38 11.87 -1.03 -9.20
N SER A 39 12.25 -1.37 -10.43
CA SER A 39 12.15 -2.73 -10.96
C SER A 39 13.15 -3.70 -10.35
N THR A 40 14.22 -3.18 -9.73
CA THR A 40 15.27 -3.95 -9.07
C THR A 40 15.03 -4.15 -7.57
N SER A 41 14.01 -3.51 -7.00
CA SER A 41 13.67 -3.64 -5.58
C SER A 41 13.36 -5.09 -5.23
N ARG A 42 13.92 -5.59 -4.12
CA ARG A 42 13.68 -6.97 -3.64
C ARG A 42 13.61 -6.96 -2.12
N PRO A 43 12.73 -7.80 -1.53
CA PRO A 43 12.66 -7.91 -0.07
C PRO A 43 13.95 -8.49 0.48
N LEU A 44 14.29 -8.10 1.72
CA LEU A 44 15.42 -8.72 2.43
C LEU A 44 15.18 -10.24 2.56
N PRO A 45 16.22 -11.07 2.38
CA PRO A 45 16.08 -12.53 2.42
C PRO A 45 15.46 -13.06 3.72
N GLY A 46 15.82 -12.46 4.88
CA GLY A 46 15.25 -12.80 6.19
C GLY A 46 13.76 -12.50 6.26
N SER A 47 13.35 -11.29 5.85
CA SER A 47 11.93 -10.91 5.79
C SER A 47 11.15 -11.83 4.86
N ALA A 48 11.70 -12.15 3.69
CA ALA A 48 11.05 -13.05 2.74
C ALA A 48 10.86 -14.47 3.32
N ALA A 49 11.83 -14.98 4.06
CA ALA A 49 11.73 -16.29 4.72
C ALA A 49 10.67 -16.28 5.84
N ALA A 50 10.68 -15.25 6.70
CA ALA A 50 9.72 -15.10 7.79
C ALA A 50 8.27 -14.95 7.26
N ILE A 51 8.06 -14.14 6.22
CA ILE A 51 6.76 -13.94 5.55
C ILE A 51 6.20 -15.26 5.04
N ARG A 52 7.00 -16.05 4.30
CA ARG A 52 6.55 -17.37 3.82
C ARG A 52 6.18 -18.30 4.96
N ALA A 53 7.01 -18.34 6.00
CA ALA A 53 6.77 -19.20 7.15
C ALA A 53 5.55 -18.76 7.97
N LEU A 54 5.29 -17.46 8.13
CA LEU A 54 4.08 -16.93 8.78
C LEU A 54 2.83 -17.28 7.97
N ALA A 55 2.88 -17.15 6.65
CA ALA A 55 1.74 -17.43 5.78
C ALA A 55 1.32 -18.90 5.75
N GLU A 56 2.19 -19.83 6.16
CA GLU A 56 1.88 -21.25 6.30
C GLU A 56 1.26 -21.61 7.68
N LEU A 57 1.25 -20.66 8.62
CA LEU A 57 0.69 -20.93 9.94
C LEU A 57 -0.85 -20.84 9.93
N PRO A 58 -1.55 -21.80 10.54
CA PRO A 58 -3.00 -21.73 10.69
C PRO A 58 -3.45 -20.42 11.35
N GLY A 59 -4.52 -19.83 10.85
CA GLY A 59 -5.07 -18.58 11.37
C GLY A 59 -4.19 -17.35 11.12
N THR A 60 -3.18 -17.43 10.23
CA THR A 60 -2.35 -16.29 9.87
C THR A 60 -2.47 -16.00 8.37
N THR A 61 -2.85 -14.79 8.02
CA THR A 61 -2.81 -14.30 6.65
C THR A 61 -1.76 -13.22 6.54
N VAL A 62 -0.82 -13.37 5.61
CA VAL A 62 0.16 -12.33 5.28
C VAL A 62 -0.21 -11.66 3.98
N VAL A 63 -0.22 -10.32 3.96
CA VAL A 63 -0.52 -9.52 2.78
C VAL A 63 0.51 -8.40 2.63
N LEU A 64 0.95 -8.17 1.40
CA LEU A 64 1.70 -6.95 1.06
C LEU A 64 0.71 -5.91 0.52
N VAL A 65 0.76 -4.68 1.05
CA VAL A 65 -0.13 -3.56 0.65
C VAL A 65 0.74 -2.41 0.17
N SER A 66 0.84 -2.21 -1.14
CA SER A 66 1.79 -1.29 -1.77
C SER A 66 1.11 -0.25 -2.66
N GLY A 67 1.79 0.89 -2.87
CA GLY A 67 1.44 1.87 -3.90
C GLY A 67 1.72 1.40 -5.33
N ARG A 68 2.54 0.37 -5.50
CA ARG A 68 2.83 -0.23 -6.81
C ARG A 68 1.57 -0.83 -7.43
N ALA A 69 1.47 -0.82 -8.76
CA ALA A 69 0.48 -1.65 -9.45
C ALA A 69 0.68 -3.13 -9.08
N LEU A 70 -0.40 -3.90 -9.00
CA LEU A 70 -0.36 -5.29 -8.54
C LEU A 70 0.61 -6.17 -9.37
N GLY A 71 0.65 -5.95 -10.69
CA GLY A 71 1.58 -6.65 -11.58
C GLY A 71 3.04 -6.37 -11.26
N ASP A 72 3.40 -5.10 -11.02
CA ASP A 72 4.74 -4.68 -10.66
C ASP A 72 5.13 -5.20 -9.27
N LEU A 73 4.23 -5.09 -8.30
CA LEU A 73 4.45 -5.65 -6.96
C LEU A 73 4.74 -7.14 -7.02
N ARG A 74 3.95 -7.89 -7.80
CA ARG A 74 4.15 -9.34 -7.98
C ARG A 74 5.51 -9.68 -8.57
N ALA A 75 5.96 -8.91 -9.55
CA ALA A 75 7.24 -9.11 -10.22
C ALA A 75 8.44 -8.87 -9.29
N VAL A 76 8.38 -7.84 -8.42
CA VAL A 76 9.51 -7.47 -7.55
C VAL A 76 9.48 -8.18 -6.21
N ALA A 77 8.32 -8.46 -5.64
CA ALA A 77 8.20 -9.09 -4.33
C ALA A 77 8.54 -10.59 -4.35
N GLY A 78 8.31 -11.28 -5.48
CA GLY A 78 8.63 -12.70 -5.62
C GLY A 78 7.81 -13.61 -4.71
N PHE A 79 6.58 -13.17 -4.34
CA PHE A 79 5.62 -13.95 -3.57
C PHE A 79 4.44 -14.38 -4.43
N GLY A 80 3.88 -15.52 -4.10
CA GLY A 80 2.61 -16.04 -4.56
C GLY A 80 1.87 -16.66 -3.39
N ALA A 81 0.73 -17.32 -3.64
CA ALA A 81 -0.02 -17.99 -2.60
C ALA A 81 0.90 -18.86 -1.70
N PRO A 82 0.66 -18.86 -0.36
CA PRO A 82 -0.47 -18.25 0.34
C PRO A 82 -0.30 -16.75 0.70
N VAL A 83 0.83 -16.11 0.37
CA VAL A 83 1.04 -14.67 0.60
C VAL A 83 0.16 -13.87 -0.36
N ARG A 84 -0.63 -12.95 0.19
CA ARG A 84 -1.56 -12.10 -0.54
C ARG A 84 -0.90 -10.79 -0.98
N LEU A 85 -1.38 -10.22 -2.08
CA LEU A 85 -0.88 -8.95 -2.62
C LEU A 85 -2.02 -7.97 -2.86
N VAL A 86 -1.80 -6.72 -2.45
CA VAL A 86 -2.69 -5.59 -2.71
C VAL A 86 -1.86 -4.46 -3.30
N GLY A 87 -2.19 -4.06 -4.51
CA GLY A 87 -1.54 -2.98 -5.26
C GLY A 87 -2.35 -1.68 -5.24
N SER A 88 -1.76 -0.64 -5.84
CA SER A 88 -2.40 0.67 -6.06
C SER A 88 -3.05 1.23 -4.80
N HIS A 89 -2.34 1.16 -3.65
CA HIS A 89 -2.81 1.60 -2.33
C HIS A 89 -4.13 0.98 -1.86
N GLY A 90 -4.52 -0.19 -2.35
CA GLY A 90 -5.81 -0.82 -2.04
C GLY A 90 -6.77 -0.83 -3.23
N GLY A 91 -6.35 -0.36 -4.40
CA GLY A 91 -7.16 -0.38 -5.62
C GLY A 91 -7.15 -1.73 -6.35
N GLU A 92 -6.19 -2.60 -6.05
CA GLU A 92 -6.02 -3.88 -6.72
C GLU A 92 -5.79 -4.99 -5.69
N PHE A 93 -6.67 -6.00 -5.68
CA PHE A 93 -6.53 -7.20 -4.85
C PHE A 93 -6.18 -8.40 -5.73
N ASP A 94 -5.36 -9.32 -5.23
CA ASP A 94 -4.95 -10.53 -5.96
C ASP A 94 -6.04 -11.60 -6.08
N ASP A 95 -7.12 -11.48 -5.31
CA ASP A 95 -8.30 -12.35 -5.36
C ASP A 95 -9.42 -11.83 -6.28
N GLY A 96 -9.18 -10.75 -6.99
CA GLY A 96 -10.11 -10.22 -7.97
C GLY A 96 -9.97 -8.70 -8.16
N PRO A 97 -10.48 -8.19 -9.28
CA PRO A 97 -10.45 -6.77 -9.57
C PRO A 97 -11.31 -5.98 -8.58
N LEU A 98 -11.00 -4.69 -8.44
CA LEU A 98 -11.88 -3.74 -7.76
C LEU A 98 -13.24 -3.73 -8.46
N VAL A 99 -14.31 -4.03 -7.72
CA VAL A 99 -15.68 -4.02 -8.24
C VAL A 99 -16.24 -2.61 -8.09
N LEU A 100 -16.36 -1.92 -9.22
CA LEU A 100 -17.03 -0.62 -9.30
C LEU A 100 -18.53 -0.82 -9.46
N THR A 101 -19.34 0.04 -8.82
CA THR A 101 -20.78 0.16 -9.13
C THR A 101 -20.96 0.69 -10.58
N ASP A 102 -22.15 0.57 -11.13
CA ASP A 102 -22.42 1.09 -12.48
C ASP A 102 -22.21 2.61 -12.56
N GLU A 103 -22.57 3.35 -11.51
CA GLU A 103 -22.32 4.78 -11.39
C GLU A 103 -20.83 5.11 -11.36
N GLN A 104 -20.05 4.39 -10.55
CA GLN A 104 -18.59 4.55 -10.49
C GLN A 104 -17.91 4.20 -11.81
N ARG A 105 -18.39 3.18 -12.51
CA ARG A 105 -17.89 2.78 -13.83
C ARG A 105 -18.12 3.90 -14.85
N ALA A 106 -19.35 4.43 -14.91
CA ALA A 106 -19.68 5.55 -15.79
C ALA A 106 -18.86 6.80 -15.48
N ALA A 107 -18.63 7.10 -14.20
CA ALA A 107 -17.78 8.20 -13.75
C ALA A 107 -16.31 7.99 -14.18
N LYS A 108 -15.77 6.76 -14.04
CA LYS A 108 -14.42 6.42 -14.47
C LYS A 108 -14.25 6.60 -15.99
N GLU A 109 -15.18 6.12 -16.79
CA GLU A 109 -15.15 6.31 -18.25
C GLU A 109 -15.19 7.79 -18.64
N ALA A 110 -16.00 8.61 -17.95
CA ALA A 110 -16.03 10.05 -18.17
C ALA A 110 -14.70 10.72 -17.79
N LEU A 111 -14.13 10.31 -16.65
CA LEU A 111 -12.82 10.78 -16.19
C LEU A 111 -11.70 10.44 -17.19
N GLU A 112 -11.65 9.20 -17.66
CA GLU A 112 -10.65 8.75 -18.65
C GLU A 112 -10.72 9.58 -19.94
N ARG A 113 -11.93 9.77 -20.49
CA ARG A 113 -12.11 10.58 -21.70
C ARG A 113 -11.65 12.03 -21.49
N ALA A 114 -12.02 12.64 -20.38
CA ALA A 114 -11.64 14.02 -20.06
C ALA A 114 -10.12 14.16 -19.84
N ALA A 115 -9.51 13.20 -19.11
CA ALA A 115 -8.07 13.19 -18.87
C ALA A 115 -7.26 12.98 -20.16
N ARG A 116 -7.68 12.08 -21.05
CA ARG A 116 -7.08 11.91 -22.39
C ARG A 116 -7.12 13.22 -23.17
N GLY A 117 -8.24 13.93 -23.19
CA GLY A 117 -8.35 15.23 -23.86
C GLY A 117 -7.40 16.31 -23.32
N VAL A 118 -6.91 16.17 -22.09
CA VAL A 118 -5.92 17.08 -21.49
C VAL A 118 -4.48 16.69 -21.85
N VAL A 119 -4.20 15.39 -21.98
CA VAL A 119 -2.81 14.89 -22.14
C VAL A 119 -2.43 14.59 -23.60
N ASP A 120 -3.41 14.41 -24.48
CA ASP A 120 -3.16 14.03 -25.87
C ASP A 120 -2.34 15.08 -26.61
N GLY A 121 -1.22 14.65 -27.19
CA GLY A 121 -0.29 15.52 -27.92
C GLY A 121 0.67 16.34 -27.04
N GLU A 122 0.64 16.20 -25.72
CA GLU A 122 1.50 16.93 -24.80
C GLU A 122 2.85 16.21 -24.60
N PRO A 123 3.99 16.80 -25.04
CA PRO A 123 5.29 16.17 -24.95
C PRO A 123 5.73 15.91 -23.52
N GLY A 124 6.19 14.67 -23.23
CA GLY A 124 6.70 14.30 -21.91
C GLY A 124 5.63 14.07 -20.85
N VAL A 125 4.34 14.17 -21.21
CA VAL A 125 3.20 13.83 -20.36
C VAL A 125 2.76 12.40 -20.61
N ARG A 126 2.38 11.67 -19.54
CA ARG A 126 1.86 10.31 -19.61
C ARG A 126 0.61 10.18 -18.77
N LEU A 127 -0.41 9.55 -19.33
CA LEU A 127 -1.59 9.11 -18.59
C LEU A 127 -1.40 7.64 -18.21
N GLU A 128 -1.65 7.32 -16.94
CA GLU A 128 -1.68 5.96 -16.41
C GLU A 128 -3.10 5.62 -16.00
N ASP A 129 -3.66 4.54 -16.56
CA ASP A 129 -4.95 4.01 -16.14
C ASP A 129 -4.78 3.19 -14.86
N LYS A 130 -5.66 3.45 -13.87
CA LYS A 130 -5.77 2.70 -12.61
C LYS A 130 -7.15 2.07 -12.51
N PRO A 131 -7.32 1.00 -11.71
CA PRO A 131 -8.63 0.37 -11.52
C PRO A 131 -9.73 1.32 -11.06
N ALA A 132 -9.38 2.30 -10.19
CA ALA A 132 -10.31 3.28 -9.64
C ALA A 132 -10.26 4.66 -10.32
N GLY A 133 -9.37 4.89 -11.29
CA GLY A 133 -9.18 6.23 -11.86
C GLY A 133 -8.02 6.33 -12.84
N VAL A 134 -7.37 7.50 -12.87
CA VAL A 134 -6.21 7.78 -13.74
C VAL A 134 -5.16 8.62 -13.01
N VAL A 135 -3.90 8.54 -13.46
CA VAL A 135 -2.81 9.39 -12.99
C VAL A 135 -2.19 10.13 -14.18
N VAL A 136 -2.14 11.46 -14.08
CA VAL A 136 -1.42 12.31 -15.03
C VAL A 136 0.00 12.53 -14.53
N HIS A 137 1.00 12.03 -15.25
CA HIS A 137 2.42 12.20 -14.96
C HIS A 137 3.03 13.26 -15.84
N VAL A 138 3.70 14.26 -15.24
CA VAL A 138 4.34 15.37 -15.96
C VAL A 138 5.84 15.46 -15.72
N ARG A 139 6.46 14.47 -15.06
CA ARG A 139 7.90 14.49 -14.73
C ARG A 139 8.81 14.61 -15.94
N GLY A 140 8.40 14.10 -17.10
CA GLY A 140 9.14 14.14 -18.37
C GLY A 140 8.85 15.36 -19.23
N ALA A 141 7.93 16.24 -18.82
CA ALA A 141 7.52 17.41 -19.59
C ALA A 141 8.36 18.64 -19.25
N ASP A 142 8.40 19.61 -20.19
CA ASP A 142 8.89 20.96 -19.90
C ASP A 142 8.07 21.59 -18.75
N PRO A 143 8.68 22.38 -17.84
CA PRO A 143 7.98 22.97 -16.71
C PRO A 143 6.71 23.75 -17.06
N ALA A 144 6.72 24.50 -18.17
CA ALA A 144 5.54 25.26 -18.62
C ALA A 144 4.42 24.34 -19.15
N VAL A 145 4.78 23.23 -19.81
CA VAL A 145 3.83 22.18 -20.23
C VAL A 145 3.27 21.48 -19.01
N ALA A 146 4.11 21.11 -18.05
CA ALA A 146 3.72 20.44 -16.83
C ALA A 146 2.70 21.26 -16.03
N GLU A 147 2.98 22.54 -15.81
CA GLU A 147 2.07 23.45 -15.09
C GLU A 147 0.72 23.58 -15.81
N ARG A 148 0.74 23.84 -17.10
CA ARG A 148 -0.47 23.99 -17.91
C ARG A 148 -1.34 22.73 -17.92
N VAL A 149 -0.71 21.56 -18.07
CA VAL A 149 -1.43 20.27 -18.10
C VAL A 149 -2.02 19.94 -16.74
N LEU A 150 -1.25 20.13 -15.65
CA LEU A 150 -1.79 19.90 -14.29
C LEU A 150 -2.93 20.88 -13.98
N ASP A 151 -2.84 22.13 -14.40
CA ASP A 151 -3.90 23.12 -14.20
C ASP A 151 -5.16 22.77 -15.00
N ALA A 152 -5.02 22.34 -16.24
CA ALA A 152 -6.13 21.85 -17.05
C ALA A 152 -6.76 20.58 -16.42
N ALA A 153 -5.96 19.67 -15.88
CA ALA A 153 -6.45 18.49 -15.20
C ALA A 153 -7.20 18.82 -13.89
N ARG A 154 -6.70 19.80 -13.11
CA ARG A 154 -7.37 20.26 -11.86
C ARG A 154 -8.71 20.95 -12.11
N THR A 155 -8.79 21.73 -13.19
CA THR A 155 -9.98 22.55 -13.50
C THR A 155 -11.01 21.81 -14.35
N GLY A 156 -10.60 20.75 -15.04
CA GLY A 156 -11.45 19.90 -15.90
C GLY A 156 -11.74 18.55 -15.25
N PRO A 157 -10.98 17.48 -15.59
CA PRO A 157 -11.24 16.10 -15.15
C PRO A 157 -11.43 15.95 -13.63
N ALA A 158 -10.61 16.63 -12.82
CA ALA A 158 -10.69 16.56 -11.35
C ALA A 158 -11.97 17.15 -10.75
N ARG A 159 -12.76 17.89 -11.53
CA ARG A 159 -14.03 18.48 -11.10
C ARG A 159 -15.26 17.68 -11.51
N LEU A 160 -15.09 16.57 -12.19
CA LEU A 160 -16.20 15.69 -12.54
C LEU A 160 -16.88 15.14 -11.28
N PRO A 161 -18.20 14.97 -11.30
CA PRO A 161 -18.94 14.40 -10.17
C PRO A 161 -18.38 13.02 -9.77
N GLY A 162 -18.19 12.81 -8.48
CA GLY A 162 -17.68 11.55 -7.93
C GLY A 162 -16.16 11.35 -8.08
N VAL A 163 -15.42 12.33 -8.61
CA VAL A 163 -13.97 12.28 -8.71
C VAL A 163 -13.32 12.95 -7.51
N ALA A 164 -12.39 12.25 -6.87
CA ALA A 164 -11.46 12.79 -5.88
C ALA A 164 -10.08 12.94 -6.54
N ALA A 165 -9.39 14.06 -6.29
CA ALA A 165 -8.07 14.33 -6.81
C ALA A 165 -7.05 14.46 -5.68
N THR A 166 -5.86 13.86 -5.89
CA THR A 166 -4.74 13.91 -4.95
C THR A 166 -3.49 14.39 -5.67
N GLU A 167 -2.86 15.43 -5.14
CA GLU A 167 -1.60 15.98 -5.65
C GLU A 167 -0.43 15.12 -5.20
N GLY A 168 0.51 14.90 -6.14
CA GLY A 168 1.77 14.24 -5.84
C GLY A 168 2.96 14.96 -6.48
N LYS A 169 4.16 14.43 -6.33
CA LYS A 169 5.38 15.02 -6.90
C LYS A 169 5.42 14.85 -8.43
N ALA A 170 5.05 15.89 -9.18
CA ALA A 170 4.91 15.91 -10.64
C ALA A 170 3.85 14.92 -11.17
N VAL A 171 2.78 14.72 -10.39
CA VAL A 171 1.62 13.91 -10.77
C VAL A 171 0.33 14.49 -10.19
N LEU A 172 -0.80 14.23 -10.86
CA LEU A 172 -2.14 14.38 -10.32
C LEU A 172 -2.87 13.05 -10.46
N GLU A 173 -3.23 12.45 -9.35
CA GLU A 173 -4.08 11.26 -9.29
C GLU A 173 -5.54 11.67 -9.15
N MET A 174 -6.40 11.06 -9.96
CA MET A 174 -7.85 11.29 -9.96
C MET A 174 -8.57 9.95 -9.91
N ALA A 175 -9.44 9.75 -8.92
CA ALA A 175 -10.11 8.47 -8.70
C ALA A 175 -11.59 8.65 -8.41
N VAL A 176 -12.42 7.71 -8.87
CA VAL A 176 -13.88 7.65 -8.63
C VAL A 176 -14.24 6.83 -7.38
N VAL A 177 -13.25 6.16 -6.80
CA VAL A 177 -13.35 5.47 -5.51
C VAL A 177 -12.14 5.91 -4.70
N GLN A 178 -12.37 6.32 -3.48
CA GLN A 178 -11.27 6.54 -2.55
C GLN A 178 -10.64 5.19 -2.22
N VAL A 179 -9.38 5.05 -2.56
CA VAL A 179 -8.55 3.91 -2.17
C VAL A 179 -7.49 4.40 -1.20
N SER A 180 -7.20 3.61 -0.19
CA SER A 180 -6.09 3.85 0.72
C SER A 180 -5.66 2.53 1.36
N LYS A 181 -4.43 2.48 1.86
CA LYS A 181 -3.95 1.30 2.60
C LYS A 181 -4.85 1.01 3.81
N GLY A 182 -5.38 2.06 4.47
CA GLY A 182 -6.34 1.89 5.56
C GLY A 182 -7.64 1.20 5.15
N LEU A 183 -8.25 1.62 4.03
CA LEU A 183 -9.46 0.96 3.51
C LEU A 183 -9.17 -0.48 3.05
N ALA A 184 -7.97 -0.75 2.52
CA ALA A 184 -7.55 -2.10 2.19
C ALA A 184 -7.47 -2.99 3.44
N ILE A 185 -6.90 -2.48 4.54
CA ILE A 185 -6.84 -3.18 5.82
C ILE A 185 -8.24 -3.48 6.37
N ASP A 186 -9.15 -2.49 6.39
CA ASP A 186 -10.54 -2.70 6.83
C ASP A 186 -11.24 -3.77 5.98
N THR A 187 -11.06 -3.72 4.65
CA THR A 187 -11.62 -4.70 3.73
C THR A 187 -11.10 -6.11 4.00
N LEU A 188 -9.79 -6.25 4.18
CA LEU A 188 -9.15 -7.54 4.47
C LEU A 188 -9.55 -8.06 5.85
N ARG A 189 -9.58 -7.21 6.88
CA ARG A 189 -10.05 -7.56 8.21
C ARG A 189 -11.47 -8.15 8.14
N GLY A 190 -12.38 -7.47 7.46
CA GLY A 190 -13.77 -7.93 7.31
C GLY A 190 -13.89 -9.24 6.53
N ARG A 191 -13.16 -9.39 5.41
CA ARG A 191 -13.19 -10.62 4.59
C ARG A 191 -12.62 -11.83 5.32
N LEU A 192 -11.60 -11.64 6.15
CA LEU A 192 -10.89 -12.71 6.85
C LEU A 192 -11.45 -12.98 8.25
N GLY A 193 -12.29 -12.08 8.78
CA GLY A 193 -12.70 -12.12 10.17
C GLY A 193 -11.50 -12.01 11.13
N ALA A 194 -10.51 -11.15 10.80
CA ALA A 194 -9.28 -11.06 11.57
C ALA A 194 -9.53 -10.41 12.94
N ASP A 195 -9.14 -11.12 14.00
CA ASP A 195 -9.26 -10.67 15.40
C ASP A 195 -8.28 -9.52 15.70
N ALA A 196 -7.10 -9.55 15.06
CA ALA A 196 -6.10 -8.48 15.18
C ALA A 196 -5.31 -8.29 13.87
N VAL A 197 -4.70 -7.12 13.76
CA VAL A 197 -3.85 -6.72 12.65
C VAL A 197 -2.47 -6.30 13.16
N LEU A 198 -1.41 -6.79 12.52
CA LEU A 198 -0.11 -6.13 12.51
C LEU A 198 0.02 -5.38 11.19
N PHE A 199 0.33 -4.08 11.24
CA PHE A 199 0.67 -3.29 10.07
C PHE A 199 2.03 -2.61 10.24
N ALA A 200 2.92 -2.75 9.26
CA ALA A 200 4.19 -2.03 9.19
C ALA A 200 4.26 -1.15 7.94
N GLY A 201 4.68 0.10 8.10
CA GLY A 201 4.77 1.10 7.04
C GLY A 201 5.83 2.17 7.30
N ASP A 202 6.31 2.85 6.26
CA ASP A 202 7.36 3.88 6.35
C ASP A 202 6.95 5.26 5.83
N ASP A 203 5.87 5.35 5.03
CA ASP A 203 5.47 6.55 4.29
C ASP A 203 4.18 7.20 4.86
N VAL A 204 3.87 8.39 4.36
CA VAL A 204 2.65 9.15 4.68
C VAL A 204 1.37 8.42 4.27
N THR A 205 1.42 7.59 3.23
CA THR A 205 0.27 6.78 2.80
C THR A 205 -0.08 5.69 3.81
N ASP A 206 0.90 5.25 4.62
CA ASP A 206 0.73 4.25 5.68
C ASP A 206 -0.01 4.81 6.90
N GLU A 207 0.04 6.13 7.11
CA GLU A 207 -0.71 6.79 8.18
C GLU A 207 -2.22 6.54 8.03
N THR A 208 -2.71 6.34 6.81
CA THR A 208 -4.11 5.95 6.59
C THR A 208 -4.44 4.57 7.15
N ALA A 209 -3.47 3.67 7.20
CA ALA A 209 -3.61 2.34 7.80
C ALA A 209 -3.43 2.41 9.33
N PHE A 210 -2.42 3.12 9.82
CA PHE A 210 -2.24 3.32 11.27
C PHE A 210 -3.47 3.93 11.94
N ALA A 211 -4.14 4.89 11.28
CA ALA A 211 -5.37 5.52 11.76
C ALA A 211 -6.59 4.56 11.83
N ARG A 212 -6.51 3.37 11.23
CA ARG A 212 -7.57 2.34 11.24
C ARG A 212 -7.31 1.21 12.23
N LEU A 213 -6.14 1.22 12.88
CA LEU A 213 -5.82 0.23 13.90
C LEU A 213 -6.54 0.56 15.21
N GLY A 214 -7.04 -0.49 15.85
CA GLY A 214 -7.77 -0.41 17.10
C GLY A 214 -7.06 -1.14 18.25
N PRO A 215 -7.73 -1.23 19.41
CA PRO A 215 -7.20 -2.00 20.55
C PRO A 215 -6.90 -3.44 20.16
N GLY A 216 -5.70 -3.92 20.50
CA GLY A 216 -5.23 -5.25 20.16
C GLY A 216 -4.49 -5.36 18.83
N ASP A 217 -4.55 -4.32 17.98
CA ASP A 217 -3.72 -4.22 16.79
C ASP A 217 -2.33 -3.66 17.10
N VAL A 218 -1.38 -3.91 16.19
CA VAL A 218 -0.01 -3.41 16.31
C VAL A 218 0.36 -2.66 15.04
N GLY A 219 0.59 -1.35 15.17
CA GLY A 219 1.12 -0.48 14.11
C GLY A 219 2.61 -0.23 14.36
N ILE A 220 3.43 -0.42 13.33
CA ILE A 220 4.89 -0.25 13.39
C ILE A 220 5.33 0.73 12.30
N LYS A 221 5.76 1.91 12.70
CA LYS A 221 6.46 2.87 11.82
C LYS A 221 7.89 2.41 11.58
N VAL A 222 8.31 2.37 10.33
CA VAL A 222 9.72 2.15 9.96
C VAL A 222 10.37 3.50 9.67
N GLY A 223 11.56 3.74 10.25
CA GLY A 223 12.29 5.01 10.09
C GLY A 223 11.71 6.17 10.87
N ASP A 224 12.08 7.38 10.48
CA ASP A 224 11.76 8.63 11.16
C ASP A 224 10.42 9.25 10.71
N GLY A 225 10.09 10.41 11.27
CA GLY A 225 8.90 11.20 10.95
C GLY A 225 7.75 11.02 11.94
N ASP A 226 6.75 11.90 11.82
CA ASP A 226 5.54 11.85 12.64
C ASP A 226 4.70 10.64 12.25
N THR A 227 4.04 10.01 13.24
CA THR A 227 3.24 8.82 12.99
C THR A 227 2.16 8.60 14.03
N ALA A 228 1.03 8.03 13.59
CA ALA A 228 -0.03 7.49 14.45
C ALA A 228 0.26 6.04 14.89
N ALA A 229 1.31 5.39 14.40
CA ALA A 229 1.71 4.06 14.83
C ALA A 229 2.12 4.04 16.31
N ALA A 230 1.71 2.99 17.04
CA ALA A 230 2.04 2.84 18.45
C ALA A 230 3.52 2.47 18.68
N HIS A 231 4.16 1.83 17.71
CA HIS A 231 5.55 1.37 17.79
C HIS A 231 6.38 1.87 16.62
N ARG A 232 7.70 1.86 16.80
CA ARG A 232 8.66 2.28 15.78
C ARG A 232 9.88 1.37 15.77
N VAL A 233 10.38 1.12 14.56
CA VAL A 233 11.69 0.49 14.32
C VAL A 233 12.50 1.35 13.37
N GLY A 234 13.84 1.21 13.39
CA GLY A 234 14.73 2.11 12.64
C GLY A 234 14.99 1.66 11.21
N THR A 235 15.03 0.35 10.97
CA THR A 235 15.58 -0.23 9.74
C THR A 235 14.74 -1.41 9.22
N LEU A 236 15.01 -1.82 7.97
CA LEU A 236 14.41 -3.01 7.37
C LEU A 236 14.84 -4.30 8.10
N GLU A 237 16.06 -4.31 8.63
CA GLU A 237 16.59 -5.43 9.43
C GLU A 237 15.82 -5.58 10.74
N ASP A 238 15.41 -4.47 11.36
CA ASP A 238 14.54 -4.50 12.54
C ASP A 238 13.15 -5.06 12.20
N VAL A 239 12.60 -4.73 11.01
CA VAL A 239 11.36 -5.35 10.52
C VAL A 239 11.53 -6.87 10.36
N THR A 240 12.68 -7.31 9.82
CA THR A 240 12.99 -8.74 9.71
C THR A 240 12.93 -9.40 11.08
N GLN A 241 13.57 -8.79 12.09
CA GLN A 241 13.56 -9.30 13.45
C GLN A 241 12.15 -9.38 14.06
N VAL A 242 11.33 -8.34 13.88
CA VAL A 242 9.92 -8.34 14.30
C VAL A 242 9.15 -9.53 13.71
N LEU A 243 9.33 -9.79 12.41
CA LEU A 243 8.65 -10.90 11.74
C LEU A 243 9.13 -12.27 12.25
N GLU A 244 10.43 -12.42 12.51
CA GLU A 244 11.00 -13.64 13.08
C GLU A 244 10.53 -13.89 14.51
N GLU A 245 10.42 -12.87 15.35
CA GLU A 245 9.91 -12.95 16.72
C GLU A 245 8.42 -13.30 16.74
N LEU A 246 7.60 -12.64 15.89
CA LEU A 246 6.20 -13.01 15.73
C LEU A 246 6.04 -14.48 15.30
N LEU A 247 6.84 -14.91 14.31
CA LEU A 247 6.85 -16.29 13.85
C LEU A 247 7.17 -17.28 14.98
N ALA A 248 8.23 -16.97 15.75
CA ALA A 248 8.63 -17.80 16.87
C ALA A 248 7.56 -17.87 17.97
N ALA A 249 6.89 -16.73 18.25
CA ALA A 249 5.81 -16.66 19.23
C ALA A 249 4.55 -17.43 18.78
N ARG A 250 4.17 -17.37 17.49
CA ARG A 250 2.98 -18.06 16.96
C ARG A 250 3.17 -19.57 16.74
N ARG A 251 4.41 -20.07 16.78
CA ARG A 251 4.72 -21.51 16.72
C ARG A 251 4.66 -22.22 18.07
N ARG A 252 4.54 -21.49 19.17
CA ARG A 252 4.44 -22.02 20.55
C ARG A 252 3.00 -22.37 20.91
#